data_f3d5c70f830f26aaf5ce3ec81a7a94ab
#
_entry.id   f3d5c70f830f26aaf5ce3ec81a7a94ab
#
_cell.length_a   1.000
_cell.length_b   1.000
_cell.length_c   1.000
_cell.angle_alpha   90.00
_cell.angle_beta   90.00
_cell.angle_gamma   90.00
#
_symmetry.space_group_name_H-M   'P 1'
#
loop_
_entity.id
_entity.type
_entity.pdbx_description
1 polymer ?
#
loop_
_entity_poly.entity_id
_entity_poly.type
_entity_poly.pdbx_seq_one_letter_code
_entity_poly.pdbx_strand_id
1 'polypeptide(L)'
;LLICFLRKRIQLALAIVKEAAKAIQSMTLIIVFPVMQCAGFVIFMVVWMVYAVYLASLGEPKVDNMGDAAIWIPYQEFEYNDEQTKMGWYLLFCYFWSSQFIIAVGQIVIAMCVAKWYFCRDKSTISSATVFSSIKDSFYYHTGTAAFGSLLIAIIKMIRAAIAYAQKKAKQSGNKVAQAVLCAIQCYMWCMEKCMKFLNKNAYIQTAIFGTHFCASAKNAFFLILRNIGRIGACTIVSEFVIIIGKVFICVITGGVSYMGMGSQAEAGDLDLNSPIGPVVMIMILSWFTASMFMNIFGMAISTILQCFIADEE
;
A
#
# COMPACT_ATOMS: atom_id res chain seq x y z
N LEU A 1 -25.92 -14.91 18.59
CA LEU A 1 -25.42 -14.41 19.86
C LEU A 1 -24.28 -13.39 19.66
N LEU A 2 -23.23 -13.71 18.91
CA LEU A 2 -22.07 -12.83 18.68
C LEU A 2 -22.46 -11.51 17.98
N ILE A 3 -23.34 -11.56 16.98
CA ILE A 3 -23.86 -10.40 16.24
C ILE A 3 -24.69 -9.49 17.16
N CYS A 4 -25.50 -10.05 18.07
CA CYS A 4 -26.28 -9.27 19.02
C CYS A 4 -25.39 -8.54 20.02
N PHE A 5 -24.32 -9.18 20.52
CA PHE A 5 -23.34 -8.57 21.41
C PHE A 5 -22.53 -7.46 20.73
N LEU A 6 -22.22 -7.63 19.46
CA LEU A 6 -21.46 -6.65 18.66
C LEU A 6 -22.35 -5.57 18.02
N ARG A 7 -23.68 -5.65 18.11
CA ARG A 7 -24.63 -4.76 17.43
C ARG A 7 -24.29 -3.27 17.62
N LYS A 8 -24.08 -2.85 18.88
CA LYS A 8 -23.73 -1.44 19.19
C LYS A 8 -22.40 -1.01 18.55
N ARG A 9 -21.40 -1.91 18.52
CA ARG A 9 -20.09 -1.63 17.92
C ARG A 9 -20.16 -1.58 16.40
N ILE A 10 -21.00 -2.42 15.77
CA ILE A 10 -21.26 -2.41 14.33
C ILE A 10 -22.00 -1.12 13.95
N GLN A 11 -22.99 -0.67 14.72
CA GLN A 11 -23.69 0.58 14.49
C GLN A 11 -22.76 1.80 14.57
N LEU A 12 -21.85 1.83 15.56
CA LEU A 12 -20.82 2.85 15.65
C LEU A 12 -19.88 2.82 14.43
N ALA A 13 -19.42 1.64 14.01
CA ALA A 13 -18.57 1.50 12.85
C ALA A 13 -19.25 1.99 11.56
N LEU A 14 -20.53 1.68 11.36
CA LEU A 14 -21.31 2.18 10.22
C LEU A 14 -21.49 3.71 10.26
N ALA A 15 -21.67 4.31 11.45
CA ALA A 15 -21.73 5.75 11.61
C ALA A 15 -20.39 6.39 11.20
N ILE A 16 -19.25 5.83 11.64
CA ILE A 16 -17.91 6.31 11.28
C ILE A 16 -17.67 6.20 9.77
N VAL A 17 -18.07 5.09 9.14
CA VAL A 17 -18.01 4.90 7.69
C VAL A 17 -18.81 5.99 6.95
N LYS A 18 -20.01 6.31 7.44
CA LYS A 18 -20.84 7.37 6.87
C LYS A 18 -20.19 8.75 6.99
N GLU A 19 -19.61 9.07 8.15
CA GLU A 19 -18.90 10.34 8.34
C GLU A 19 -17.64 10.43 7.49
N ALA A 20 -16.89 9.33 7.31
CA ALA A 20 -15.75 9.27 6.40
C ALA A 20 -16.17 9.55 4.94
N ALA A 21 -17.31 9.02 4.50
CA ALA A 21 -17.86 9.31 3.17
C ALA A 21 -18.18 10.80 3.00
N LYS A 22 -18.79 11.45 4.01
CA LYS A 22 -19.08 12.89 3.99
C LYS A 22 -17.81 13.73 3.93
N ALA A 23 -16.78 13.36 4.69
CA ALA A 23 -15.47 14.03 4.66
C ALA A 23 -14.85 14.00 3.26
N ILE A 24 -14.90 12.85 2.58
CA ILE A 24 -14.38 12.70 1.23
C ILE A 24 -15.22 13.51 0.22
N GLN A 25 -16.55 13.51 0.35
CA GLN A 25 -17.45 14.28 -0.51
C GLN A 25 -17.23 15.80 -0.41
N SER A 26 -16.93 16.31 0.79
CA SER A 26 -16.68 17.75 0.98
C SER A 26 -15.32 18.20 0.40
N MET A 27 -14.40 17.27 0.15
CA MET A 27 -13.05 17.53 -0.36
C MET A 27 -12.78 16.73 -1.64
N THR A 28 -13.50 17.02 -2.73
CA THR A 28 -13.45 16.21 -3.98
C THR A 28 -12.03 16.03 -4.52
N LEU A 29 -11.14 16.99 -4.31
CA LEU A 29 -9.75 16.89 -4.76
C LEU A 29 -8.96 15.76 -4.08
N ILE A 30 -9.40 15.29 -2.89
CA ILE A 30 -8.76 14.16 -2.21
C ILE A 30 -8.85 12.88 -3.06
N ILE A 31 -9.85 12.77 -3.94
CA ILE A 31 -10.02 11.64 -4.84
C ILE A 31 -8.94 11.64 -5.95
N VAL A 32 -8.45 12.81 -6.34
CA VAL A 32 -7.38 12.94 -7.36
C VAL A 32 -6.00 12.64 -6.75
N PHE A 33 -5.85 12.75 -5.44
CA PHE A 33 -4.58 12.56 -4.74
C PHE A 33 -3.88 11.21 -5.01
N PRO A 34 -4.56 10.04 -5.06
CA PRO A 34 -3.91 8.78 -5.41
C PRO A 34 -3.35 8.75 -6.82
N VAL A 35 -3.97 9.46 -7.76
CA VAL A 35 -3.48 9.55 -9.13
C VAL A 35 -2.15 10.32 -9.14
N MET A 36 -2.07 11.44 -8.40
CA MET A 36 -0.82 12.19 -8.21
C MET A 36 0.26 11.33 -7.52
N GLN A 37 -0.12 10.58 -6.49
CA GLN A 37 0.80 9.69 -5.78
C GLN A 37 1.30 8.56 -6.70
N CYS A 38 0.42 7.99 -7.53
CA CYS A 38 0.79 7.00 -8.54
C CYS A 38 1.75 7.57 -9.57
N ALA A 39 1.49 8.76 -10.10
CA ALA A 39 2.39 9.44 -11.02
C ALA A 39 3.79 9.65 -10.39
N GLY A 40 3.86 10.12 -9.14
CA GLY A 40 5.10 10.24 -8.40
C GLY A 40 5.83 8.90 -8.22
N PHE A 41 5.08 7.82 -7.96
CA PHE A 41 5.65 6.48 -7.86
C PHE A 41 6.17 5.97 -9.22
N VAL A 42 5.46 6.22 -10.32
CA VAL A 42 5.91 5.85 -11.67
C VAL A 42 7.20 6.60 -12.03
N ILE A 43 7.27 7.91 -11.78
CA ILE A 43 8.51 8.70 -12.01
C ILE A 43 9.67 8.09 -11.21
N PHE A 44 9.46 7.81 -9.93
CA PHE A 44 10.46 7.14 -9.11
C PHE A 44 10.89 5.79 -9.69
N MET A 45 9.93 4.97 -10.14
CA MET A 45 10.21 3.66 -10.74
C MET A 45 11.04 3.77 -12.01
N VAL A 46 10.76 4.73 -12.88
CA VAL A 46 11.55 4.96 -14.10
C VAL A 46 13.00 5.29 -13.74
N VAL A 47 13.22 6.23 -12.81
CA VAL A 47 14.57 6.59 -12.36
C VAL A 47 15.28 5.39 -11.73
N TRP A 48 14.61 4.66 -10.85
CA TRP A 48 15.17 3.47 -10.21
C TRP A 48 15.52 2.38 -11.22
N MET A 49 14.66 2.14 -12.22
CA MET A 49 14.89 1.16 -13.28
C MET A 49 16.11 1.52 -14.13
N VAL A 50 16.31 2.80 -14.44
CA VAL A 50 17.52 3.24 -15.16
C VAL A 50 18.77 2.84 -14.38
N TYR A 51 18.84 3.13 -13.07
CA TYR A 51 19.97 2.72 -12.23
C TYR A 51 20.11 1.19 -12.14
N ALA A 52 18.99 0.46 -12.06
CA ALA A 52 19.00 -1.00 -12.02
C ALA A 52 19.56 -1.62 -13.33
N VAL A 53 19.16 -1.08 -14.48
CA VAL A 53 19.67 -1.52 -15.80
C VAL A 53 21.15 -1.21 -15.93
N TYR A 54 21.61 0.00 -15.55
CA TYR A 54 23.03 0.33 -15.55
C TYR A 54 23.85 -0.59 -14.63
N LEU A 55 23.35 -0.89 -13.44
CA LEU A 55 24.01 -1.82 -12.52
C LEU A 55 24.05 -3.24 -13.11
N ALA A 56 22.95 -3.69 -13.71
CA ALA A 56 22.87 -5.00 -14.35
C ALA A 56 23.84 -5.13 -15.55
N SER A 57 24.06 -4.04 -16.29
CA SER A 57 24.97 -4.03 -17.46
C SER A 57 26.47 -4.11 -17.07
N LEU A 58 26.81 -3.94 -15.80
CA LEU A 58 28.18 -4.08 -15.30
C LEU A 58 28.58 -5.55 -15.06
N GLY A 59 27.62 -6.49 -15.13
CA GLY A 59 27.90 -7.92 -14.98
C GLY A 59 28.70 -8.47 -16.17
N GLU A 60 29.65 -9.33 -15.88
CA GLU A 60 30.37 -10.06 -16.92
C GLU A 60 29.56 -11.27 -17.39
N PRO A 61 29.42 -11.48 -18.73
CA PRO A 61 28.68 -12.62 -19.24
C PRO A 61 29.42 -13.90 -18.90
N LYS A 62 28.72 -14.83 -18.24
CA LYS A 62 29.28 -16.16 -17.97
C LYS A 62 29.27 -16.96 -19.25
N VAL A 63 30.46 -17.26 -19.77
CA VAL A 63 30.63 -18.14 -20.91
C VAL A 63 30.52 -19.57 -20.39
N ASP A 64 29.33 -20.11 -20.26
CA ASP A 64 29.15 -21.53 -20.07
C ASP A 64 29.34 -22.24 -21.42
N ASN A 65 30.28 -23.19 -21.47
CA ASN A 65 30.39 -24.13 -22.60
C ASN A 65 29.05 -24.88 -22.66
N MET A 66 28.22 -24.55 -23.64
CA MET A 66 26.93 -25.20 -23.88
C MET A 66 27.12 -26.69 -24.11
N GLY A 67 26.90 -27.49 -23.04
CA GLY A 67 26.57 -28.88 -23.12
C GLY A 67 25.06 -29.05 -23.26
N ASP A 68 24.59 -29.45 -24.40
CA ASP A 68 23.37 -30.20 -24.71
C ASP A 68 22.08 -29.90 -23.89
N ALA A 69 21.52 -28.71 -24.01
CA ALA A 69 20.07 -28.55 -23.81
C ALA A 69 19.55 -27.40 -24.69
N ALA A 70 18.86 -27.77 -25.75
CA ALA A 70 18.14 -26.84 -26.61
C ALA A 70 17.00 -26.16 -25.86
N ILE A 71 17.28 -25.06 -25.17
CA ILE A 71 16.26 -24.16 -24.65
C ILE A 71 16.12 -23.02 -25.66
N TRP A 72 14.91 -22.82 -26.15
CA TRP A 72 14.54 -21.88 -27.21
C TRP A 72 14.73 -20.38 -26.85
N ILE A 73 15.21 -20.08 -25.67
CA ILE A 73 15.52 -18.70 -25.23
C ILE A 73 16.95 -18.71 -24.68
N PRO A 74 17.94 -18.12 -25.38
CA PRO A 74 19.26 -17.94 -24.81
C PRO A 74 19.19 -16.93 -23.68
N TYR A 75 19.16 -17.37 -22.42
CA TYR A 75 19.38 -16.48 -21.31
C TYR A 75 20.88 -16.52 -20.96
N GLN A 76 21.46 -15.34 -20.85
CA GLN A 76 22.86 -15.17 -20.50
C GLN A 76 22.93 -14.97 -18.98
N GLU A 77 23.59 -15.88 -18.25
CA GLU A 77 23.90 -15.67 -16.83
C GLU A 77 25.02 -14.63 -16.74
N PHE A 78 24.85 -13.65 -15.84
CA PHE A 78 25.86 -12.66 -15.54
C PHE A 78 26.49 -12.94 -14.19
N GLU A 79 27.80 -12.89 -14.12
CA GLU A 79 28.55 -12.92 -12.86
C GLU A 79 28.79 -11.49 -12.38
N TYR A 80 28.56 -11.27 -11.09
CA TYR A 80 28.75 -9.99 -10.43
C TYR A 80 29.82 -10.11 -9.36
N ASN A 81 30.73 -9.15 -9.29
CA ASN A 81 31.72 -9.08 -8.23
C ASN A 81 31.07 -8.64 -6.90
N ASP A 82 31.83 -8.72 -5.79
CA ASP A 82 31.33 -8.39 -4.45
C ASP A 82 30.86 -6.95 -4.34
N GLU A 83 31.51 -6.00 -5.02
CA GLU A 83 31.15 -4.58 -4.99
C GLU A 83 29.82 -4.34 -5.74
N GLN A 84 29.65 -4.95 -6.90
CA GLN A 84 28.40 -4.88 -7.67
C GLN A 84 27.24 -5.50 -6.89
N THR A 85 27.49 -6.61 -6.20
CA THR A 85 26.50 -7.25 -5.33
C THR A 85 26.10 -6.36 -4.17
N LYS A 86 27.03 -5.67 -3.51
CA LYS A 86 26.74 -4.69 -2.46
C LYS A 86 25.93 -3.50 -3.01
N MET A 87 26.28 -2.99 -4.19
CA MET A 87 25.51 -1.93 -4.87
C MET A 87 24.08 -2.39 -5.18
N GLY A 88 23.88 -3.66 -5.59
CA GLY A 88 22.57 -4.25 -5.81
C GLY A 88 21.71 -4.26 -4.54
N TRP A 89 22.28 -4.67 -3.40
CA TRP A 89 21.60 -4.61 -2.11
C TRP A 89 21.25 -3.18 -1.68
N TYR A 90 22.16 -2.23 -1.90
CA TYR A 90 21.91 -0.82 -1.63
C TYR A 90 20.77 -0.26 -2.51
N LEU A 91 20.79 -0.57 -3.81
CA LEU A 91 19.74 -0.14 -4.74
C LEU A 91 18.37 -0.73 -4.38
N LEU A 92 18.34 -1.99 -3.92
CA LEU A 92 17.13 -2.63 -3.41
C LEU A 92 16.62 -1.97 -2.12
N PHE A 93 17.52 -1.57 -1.22
CA PHE A 93 17.17 -0.81 -0.02
C PHE A 93 16.57 0.56 -0.38
N CYS A 94 17.17 1.29 -1.32
CA CYS A 94 16.64 2.56 -1.82
C CYS A 94 15.23 2.39 -2.39
N TYR A 95 14.97 1.31 -3.14
CA TYR A 95 13.63 0.97 -3.63
C TYR A 95 12.63 0.76 -2.50
N PHE A 96 12.97 -0.04 -1.51
CA PHE A 96 12.07 -0.30 -0.39
C PHE A 96 11.79 0.97 0.41
N TRP A 97 12.81 1.77 0.70
CA TRP A 97 12.64 2.98 1.50
C TRP A 97 11.84 4.04 0.75
N SER A 98 12.21 4.37 -0.48
CA SER A 98 11.52 5.41 -1.27
C SER A 98 10.07 5.02 -1.58
N SER A 99 9.80 3.75 -1.92
CA SER A 99 8.44 3.29 -2.15
C SER A 99 7.56 3.40 -0.91
N GLN A 100 8.07 3.05 0.27
CA GLN A 100 7.34 3.20 1.53
C GLN A 100 7.20 4.66 1.95
N PHE A 101 8.18 5.52 1.63
CA PHE A 101 8.13 6.96 1.89
C PHE A 101 6.99 7.62 1.10
N ILE A 102 6.85 7.33 -0.19
CA ILE A 102 5.75 7.84 -1.02
C ILE A 102 4.39 7.42 -0.42
N ILE A 103 4.26 6.18 0.05
CA ILE A 103 3.04 5.69 0.70
C ILE A 103 2.80 6.43 2.01
N ALA A 104 3.83 6.62 2.85
CA ALA A 104 3.75 7.28 4.15
C ALA A 104 3.28 8.74 4.02
N VAL A 105 3.87 9.50 3.08
CA VAL A 105 3.45 10.88 2.78
C VAL A 105 1.96 10.91 2.42
N GLY A 106 1.52 10.00 1.54
CA GLY A 106 0.11 9.90 1.17
C GLY A 106 -0.82 9.65 2.36
N GLN A 107 -0.42 8.77 3.26
CA GLN A 107 -1.20 8.47 4.47
C GLN A 107 -1.31 9.68 5.40
N ILE A 108 -0.21 10.43 5.61
CA ILE A 108 -0.20 11.65 6.42
C ILE A 108 -1.10 12.73 5.80
N VAL A 109 -1.00 12.95 4.48
CA VAL A 109 -1.84 13.94 3.76
C VAL A 109 -3.33 13.63 3.93
N ILE A 110 -3.74 12.38 3.66
CA ILE A 110 -5.14 11.97 3.79
C ILE A 110 -5.62 12.13 5.25
N ALA A 111 -4.82 11.67 6.22
CA ALA A 111 -5.14 11.79 7.63
C ALA A 111 -5.30 13.26 8.05
N MET A 112 -4.42 14.15 7.58
CA MET A 112 -4.47 15.58 7.89
C MET A 112 -5.70 16.26 7.26
N CYS A 113 -6.06 15.91 6.02
CA CYS A 113 -7.28 16.41 5.39
C CYS A 113 -8.52 16.04 6.22
N VAL A 114 -8.61 14.77 6.61
CA VAL A 114 -9.75 14.24 7.35
C VAL A 114 -9.80 14.79 8.78
N ALA A 115 -8.65 14.92 9.45
CA ALA A 115 -8.58 15.53 10.78
C ALA A 115 -9.01 17.00 10.77
N LYS A 116 -8.52 17.80 9.79
CA LYS A 116 -8.96 19.18 9.59
C LYS A 116 -10.47 19.26 9.35
N TRP A 117 -11.03 18.34 8.56
CA TRP A 117 -12.47 18.27 8.34
C TRP A 117 -13.21 17.93 9.64
N TYR A 118 -12.74 16.94 10.41
CA TYR A 118 -13.40 16.50 11.64
C TYR A 118 -13.51 17.62 12.68
N PHE A 119 -12.42 18.30 12.97
CA PHE A 119 -12.35 19.36 13.98
C PHE A 119 -12.85 20.72 13.50
N CYS A 120 -13.12 20.90 12.20
CA CYS A 120 -13.68 22.14 11.70
C CYS A 120 -15.15 22.28 12.13
N ARG A 121 -15.48 23.40 12.81
CA ARG A 121 -16.82 23.67 13.29
C ARG A 121 -17.79 23.98 12.17
N ASP A 122 -17.35 24.80 11.22
CA ASP A 122 -18.16 25.16 10.04
C ASP A 122 -17.68 24.36 8.82
N LYS A 123 -18.43 23.32 8.47
CA LYS A 123 -18.11 22.42 7.36
C LYS A 123 -18.17 23.11 5.99
N SER A 124 -18.83 24.28 5.89
CA SER A 124 -18.94 25.05 4.65
C SER A 124 -17.59 25.70 4.25
N THR A 125 -16.68 25.91 5.21
CA THR A 125 -15.34 26.46 4.96
C THR A 125 -14.36 25.43 4.41
N ILE A 126 -14.69 24.15 4.53
CA ILE A 126 -13.87 23.06 4.01
C ILE A 126 -14.07 22.94 2.51
N SER A 127 -12.96 23.03 1.80
CA SER A 127 -12.94 22.95 0.32
C SER A 127 -11.72 22.20 -0.18
N SER A 128 -11.57 22.10 -1.48
CA SER A 128 -10.38 21.54 -2.11
C SER A 128 -9.08 22.26 -1.72
N ALA A 129 -9.14 23.53 -1.29
CA ALA A 129 -7.98 24.25 -0.75
C ALA A 129 -7.41 23.61 0.52
N THR A 130 -8.24 22.95 1.33
CA THR A 130 -7.82 22.18 2.51
C THR A 130 -6.87 21.04 2.13
N VAL A 131 -7.06 20.42 0.97
CA VAL A 131 -6.18 19.35 0.46
C VAL A 131 -4.80 19.92 0.13
N PHE A 132 -4.71 21.07 -0.56
CA PHE A 132 -3.43 21.72 -0.87
C PHE A 132 -2.70 22.16 0.41
N SER A 133 -3.41 22.77 1.35
CA SER A 133 -2.84 23.10 2.66
C SER A 133 -2.29 21.87 3.37
N SER A 134 -3.02 20.75 3.36
CA SER A 134 -2.59 19.50 4.00
C SER A 134 -1.37 18.88 3.31
N ILE A 135 -1.29 18.96 1.97
CA ILE A 135 -0.11 18.56 1.21
C ILE A 135 1.10 19.40 1.65
N LYS A 136 0.95 20.73 1.63
CA LYS A 136 2.01 21.66 2.04
C LYS A 136 2.49 21.38 3.46
N ASP A 137 1.58 21.27 4.42
CA ASP A 137 1.90 21.04 5.83
C ASP A 137 2.58 19.68 6.04
N SER A 138 2.17 18.65 5.33
CA SER A 138 2.78 17.32 5.38
C SER A 138 4.23 17.36 4.89
N PHE A 139 4.51 18.06 3.78
CA PHE A 139 5.86 18.17 3.25
C PHE A 139 6.76 19.08 4.09
N TYR A 140 6.25 20.17 4.66
CA TYR A 140 7.07 21.09 5.45
C TYR A 140 7.37 20.58 6.87
N TYR A 141 6.37 19.99 7.54
CA TYR A 141 6.47 19.68 8.97
C TYR A 141 6.60 18.20 9.28
N HIS A 142 6.14 17.31 8.38
CA HIS A 142 6.01 15.88 8.71
C HIS A 142 6.80 14.94 7.79
N THR A 143 7.65 15.48 6.90
CA THR A 143 8.53 14.68 6.04
C THR A 143 9.46 13.77 6.86
N GLY A 144 10.01 14.26 7.99
CA GLY A 144 10.82 13.45 8.89
C GLY A 144 10.06 12.28 9.51
N THR A 145 8.79 12.48 9.88
CA THR A 145 7.91 11.41 10.38
C THR A 145 7.66 10.34 9.30
N ALA A 146 7.39 10.77 8.07
CA ALA A 146 7.21 9.86 6.93
C ALA A 146 8.49 9.07 6.63
N ALA A 147 9.65 9.75 6.61
CA ALA A 147 10.94 9.14 6.34
C ALA A 147 11.32 8.10 7.39
N PHE A 148 11.15 8.41 8.66
CA PHE A 148 11.48 7.48 9.75
C PHE A 148 10.57 6.25 9.77
N GLY A 149 9.25 6.44 9.68
CA GLY A 149 8.33 5.30 9.66
C GLY A 149 8.50 4.40 8.43
N SER A 150 8.76 5.00 7.25
CA SER A 150 9.05 4.23 6.03
C SER A 150 10.38 3.46 6.12
N LEU A 151 11.39 4.03 6.79
CA LEU A 151 12.67 3.37 7.04
C LEU A 151 12.51 2.08 7.83
N LEU A 152 11.69 2.08 8.89
CA LEU A 152 11.44 0.88 9.70
C LEU A 152 10.86 -0.27 8.86
N ILE A 153 9.91 0.05 7.96
CA ILE A 153 9.34 -0.96 7.06
C ILE A 153 10.37 -1.41 6.02
N ALA A 154 11.19 -0.49 5.50
CA ALA A 154 12.24 -0.81 4.53
C ALA A 154 13.28 -1.77 5.12
N ILE A 155 13.71 -1.57 6.37
CA ILE A 155 14.62 -2.48 7.08
C ILE A 155 14.02 -3.88 7.20
N ILE A 156 12.76 -4.00 7.60
CA ILE A 156 12.07 -5.30 7.69
C ILE A 156 12.01 -5.98 6.31
N LYS A 157 11.71 -5.24 5.26
CA LYS A 157 11.69 -5.77 3.88
C LYS A 157 13.09 -6.21 3.43
N MET A 158 14.14 -5.48 3.78
CA MET A 158 15.53 -5.89 3.50
C MET A 158 15.89 -7.19 4.19
N ILE A 159 15.56 -7.33 5.47
CA ILE A 159 15.78 -8.57 6.21
C ILE A 159 15.02 -9.74 5.54
N ARG A 160 13.78 -9.52 5.12
CA ARG A 160 13.00 -10.53 4.39
C ARG A 160 13.62 -10.90 3.04
N ALA A 161 14.14 -9.92 2.31
CA ALA A 161 14.86 -10.18 1.05
C ALA A 161 16.13 -11.00 1.28
N ALA A 162 16.91 -10.68 2.32
CA ALA A 162 18.10 -11.45 2.71
C ALA A 162 17.75 -12.90 3.10
N ILE A 163 16.67 -13.10 3.86
CA ILE A 163 16.18 -14.43 4.21
C ILE A 163 15.74 -15.20 2.96
N ALA A 164 15.03 -14.56 2.03
CA ALA A 164 14.60 -15.20 0.78
C ALA A 164 15.82 -15.62 -0.09
N TYR A 165 16.85 -14.77 -0.13
CA TYR A 165 18.12 -15.12 -0.79
C TYR A 165 18.80 -16.33 -0.12
N ALA A 166 18.89 -16.36 1.22
CA ALA A 166 19.42 -17.49 1.96
C ALA A 166 18.59 -18.77 1.75
N GLN A 167 17.25 -18.67 1.66
CA GLN A 167 16.37 -19.80 1.33
C GLN A 167 16.68 -20.40 -0.06
N LYS A 168 16.87 -19.53 -1.06
CA LYS A 168 17.25 -19.98 -2.42
C LYS A 168 18.57 -20.76 -2.37
N LYS A 169 19.56 -20.27 -1.64
CA LYS A 169 20.87 -20.93 -1.49
C LYS A 169 20.77 -22.26 -0.71
N ALA A 170 19.98 -22.31 0.36
CA ALA A 170 19.71 -23.54 1.12
C ALA A 170 18.96 -24.59 0.30
N LYS A 171 18.09 -24.16 -0.62
CA LYS A 171 17.40 -25.06 -1.55
C LYS A 171 18.37 -25.68 -2.56
N GLN A 172 19.31 -24.90 -3.07
CA GLN A 172 20.34 -25.39 -3.98
C GLN A 172 21.30 -26.38 -3.33
N SER A 173 21.61 -26.20 -2.04
CA SER A 173 22.47 -27.12 -1.26
C SER A 173 21.74 -28.35 -0.72
N GLY A 174 20.42 -28.50 -0.96
CA GLY A 174 19.62 -29.64 -0.49
C GLY A 174 19.39 -29.71 1.02
N ASN A 175 19.76 -28.68 1.80
CA ASN A 175 19.65 -28.68 3.26
C ASN A 175 18.20 -28.42 3.70
N LYS A 176 17.42 -29.48 3.95
CA LYS A 176 16.01 -29.42 4.34
C LYS A 176 15.78 -28.74 5.69
N VAL A 177 16.71 -28.93 6.65
CA VAL A 177 16.61 -28.30 7.99
C VAL A 177 16.75 -26.79 7.89
N ALA A 178 17.77 -26.30 7.17
CA ALA A 178 17.95 -24.88 6.93
C ALA A 178 16.74 -24.26 6.21
N GLN A 179 16.15 -24.96 5.24
CA GLN A 179 14.93 -24.50 4.54
C GLN A 179 13.74 -24.34 5.50
N ALA A 180 13.50 -25.31 6.40
CA ALA A 180 12.42 -25.26 7.36
C ALA A 180 12.58 -24.10 8.35
N VAL A 181 13.79 -23.92 8.91
CA VAL A 181 14.09 -22.81 9.83
C VAL A 181 13.93 -21.46 9.16
N LEU A 182 14.48 -21.26 7.96
CA LEU A 182 14.35 -20.02 7.22
C LEU A 182 12.90 -19.73 6.82
N CYS A 183 12.08 -20.76 6.55
CA CYS A 183 10.65 -20.60 6.27
C CYS A 183 9.92 -20.08 7.53
N ALA A 184 10.19 -20.61 8.70
CA ALA A 184 9.61 -20.15 9.96
C ALA A 184 10.00 -18.68 10.26
N ILE A 185 11.27 -18.32 10.06
CA ILE A 185 11.75 -16.94 10.24
C ILE A 185 11.08 -16.00 9.22
N GLN A 186 10.90 -16.42 7.97
CA GLN A 186 10.22 -15.64 6.94
C GLN A 186 8.75 -15.37 7.31
N CYS A 187 8.06 -16.36 7.86
CA CYS A 187 6.69 -16.22 8.34
C CYS A 187 6.61 -15.22 9.52
N TYR A 188 7.54 -15.32 10.49
CA TYR A 188 7.66 -14.37 11.60
C TYR A 188 7.90 -12.94 11.10
N MET A 189 8.84 -12.75 10.17
CA MET A 189 9.16 -11.44 9.62
C MET A 189 8.00 -10.85 8.79
N TRP A 190 7.22 -11.71 8.12
CA TRP A 190 5.98 -11.27 7.46
C TRP A 190 4.95 -10.75 8.46
N CYS A 191 4.78 -11.43 9.58
CA CYS A 191 3.90 -10.97 10.66
C CYS A 191 4.38 -9.63 11.23
N MET A 192 5.68 -9.50 11.50
CA MET A 192 6.31 -8.26 11.96
C MET A 192 6.09 -7.10 10.98
N GLU A 193 6.21 -7.35 9.66
CA GLU A 193 5.93 -6.34 8.65
C GLU A 193 4.49 -5.85 8.71
N LYS A 194 3.53 -6.76 8.89
CA LYS A 194 2.11 -6.40 9.03
C LYS A 194 1.83 -5.59 10.29
N CYS A 195 2.42 -6.00 11.41
CA CYS A 195 2.32 -5.25 12.68
C CYS A 195 2.92 -3.85 12.56
N MET A 196 4.09 -3.71 11.94
CA MET A 196 4.73 -2.40 11.75
C MET A 196 3.94 -1.51 10.81
N LYS A 197 3.39 -2.03 9.72
CA LYS A 197 2.51 -1.25 8.83
C LYS A 197 1.27 -0.75 9.55
N PHE A 198 0.66 -1.58 10.39
CA PHE A 198 -0.49 -1.20 11.20
C PHE A 198 -0.11 -0.12 12.22
N LEU A 199 0.99 -0.28 12.94
CA LEU A 199 1.47 0.72 13.91
C LEU A 199 1.81 2.05 13.22
N ASN A 200 2.56 2.02 12.12
CA ASN A 200 2.93 3.21 11.37
C ASN A 200 1.70 3.97 10.85
N LYS A 201 0.71 3.26 10.27
CA LYS A 201 -0.55 3.87 9.82
C LYS A 201 -1.20 4.66 10.95
N ASN A 202 -1.30 4.07 12.13
CA ASN A 202 -1.94 4.72 13.29
C ASN A 202 -1.06 5.86 13.85
N ALA A 203 0.27 5.72 13.84
CA ALA A 203 1.20 6.78 14.22
C ALA A 203 1.09 8.00 13.27
N TYR A 204 0.96 7.78 11.97
CA TYR A 204 0.76 8.87 10.99
C TYR A 204 -0.56 9.62 11.23
N ILE A 205 -1.62 8.92 11.63
CA ILE A 205 -2.88 9.56 12.02
C ILE A 205 -2.68 10.42 13.27
N GLN A 206 -2.00 9.91 14.29
CA GLN A 206 -1.70 10.68 15.50
C GLN A 206 -0.83 11.91 15.20
N THR A 207 0.16 11.77 14.31
CA THR A 207 0.95 12.91 13.82
C THR A 207 0.07 13.95 13.13
N ALA A 208 -0.88 13.51 12.30
CA ALA A 208 -1.80 14.41 11.60
C ALA A 208 -2.76 15.14 12.53
N ILE A 209 -3.17 14.53 13.64
CA ILE A 209 -4.09 15.13 14.64
C ILE A 209 -3.33 16.08 15.56
N PHE A 210 -2.20 15.66 16.12
CA PHE A 210 -1.52 16.37 17.23
C PHE A 210 -0.23 17.07 16.81
N GLY A 211 0.26 16.89 15.59
CA GLY A 211 1.50 17.50 15.10
C GLY A 211 2.79 16.95 15.76
N THR A 212 2.72 15.84 16.50
CA THR A 212 3.85 15.29 17.23
C THR A 212 4.79 14.48 16.32
N HIS A 213 6.06 14.32 16.74
CA HIS A 213 7.05 13.51 16.02
C HIS A 213 6.71 12.02 16.08
N PHE A 214 7.26 11.24 15.15
CA PHE A 214 6.90 9.83 14.94
C PHE A 214 6.91 8.97 16.21
N CYS A 215 7.96 9.02 17.03
CA CYS A 215 8.08 8.16 18.22
C CYS A 215 6.99 8.47 19.26
N ALA A 216 6.68 9.75 19.50
CA ALA A 216 5.59 10.14 20.40
C ALA A 216 4.23 9.71 19.83
N SER A 217 4.01 9.96 18.54
CA SER A 217 2.78 9.55 17.83
C SER A 217 2.60 8.02 17.85
N ALA A 218 3.65 7.26 17.63
CA ALA A 218 3.61 5.79 17.67
C ALA A 218 3.28 5.26 19.08
N LYS A 219 3.89 5.86 20.11
CA LYS A 219 3.60 5.53 21.51
C LYS A 219 2.13 5.83 21.85
N ASN A 220 1.65 7.02 21.52
CA ASN A 220 0.27 7.42 21.77
C ASN A 220 -0.72 6.54 21.00
N ALA A 221 -0.46 6.26 19.71
CA ALA A 221 -1.26 5.34 18.92
C ALA A 221 -1.34 3.94 19.53
N PHE A 222 -0.22 3.41 20.01
CA PHE A 222 -0.16 2.10 20.65
C PHE A 222 -1.05 2.02 21.91
N PHE A 223 -0.93 2.99 22.82
CA PHE A 223 -1.74 3.01 24.03
C PHE A 223 -3.23 3.27 23.75
N LEU A 224 -3.54 4.14 22.77
CA LEU A 224 -4.91 4.39 22.33
C LEU A 224 -5.55 3.11 21.78
N ILE A 225 -4.81 2.34 20.99
CA ILE A 225 -5.28 1.05 20.45
C ILE A 225 -5.50 0.05 21.57
N LEU A 226 -4.56 -0.07 22.53
CA LEU A 226 -4.68 -1.00 23.64
C LEU A 226 -5.92 -0.70 24.52
N ARG A 227 -6.15 0.57 24.83
CA ARG A 227 -7.32 0.97 25.65
C ARG A 227 -8.64 0.77 24.91
N ASN A 228 -8.64 0.89 23.58
CA ASN A 228 -9.85 0.86 22.75
C ASN A 228 -9.90 -0.35 21.78
N ILE A 229 -9.20 -1.44 22.08
CA ILE A 229 -9.02 -2.59 21.17
C ILE A 229 -10.34 -3.16 20.63
N GLY A 230 -11.39 -3.17 21.46
CA GLY A 230 -12.70 -3.67 21.05
C GLY A 230 -13.45 -2.73 20.09
N ARG A 231 -13.29 -1.40 20.21
CA ARG A 231 -13.90 -0.42 19.28
C ARG A 231 -13.12 -0.39 17.98
N ILE A 232 -11.79 -0.30 18.06
CA ILE A 232 -10.90 -0.23 16.90
C ILE A 232 -10.98 -1.53 16.10
N GLY A 233 -10.97 -2.70 16.76
CA GLY A 233 -11.07 -3.99 16.10
C GLY A 233 -12.40 -4.17 15.36
N ALA A 234 -13.53 -3.83 15.98
CA ALA A 234 -14.83 -3.91 15.32
C ALA A 234 -14.92 -2.96 14.11
N CYS A 235 -14.44 -1.71 14.26
CA CYS A 235 -14.43 -0.73 13.17
C CYS A 235 -13.52 -1.18 12.02
N THR A 236 -12.35 -1.75 12.32
CA THR A 236 -11.43 -2.27 11.31
C THR A 236 -12.07 -3.41 10.50
N ILE A 237 -12.73 -4.36 11.16
CA ILE A 237 -13.40 -5.49 10.48
C ILE A 237 -14.50 -4.97 9.55
N VAL A 238 -15.37 -4.07 10.05
CA VAL A 238 -16.45 -3.48 9.23
C VAL A 238 -15.88 -2.68 8.06
N SER A 239 -14.84 -1.89 8.29
CA SER A 239 -14.17 -1.09 7.23
C SER A 239 -13.61 -1.98 6.13
N GLU A 240 -12.85 -3.02 6.50
CA GLU A 240 -12.27 -3.93 5.52
C GLU A 240 -13.34 -4.63 4.69
N PHE A 241 -14.45 -5.03 5.32
CA PHE A 241 -15.59 -5.62 4.62
C PHE A 241 -16.20 -4.64 3.60
N VAL A 242 -16.44 -3.38 3.99
CA VAL A 242 -16.97 -2.35 3.08
C VAL A 242 -16.00 -2.08 1.94
N ILE A 243 -14.70 -2.01 2.23
CA ILE A 243 -13.65 -1.80 1.23
C ILE A 243 -13.60 -2.94 0.21
N ILE A 244 -13.69 -4.19 0.67
CA ILE A 244 -13.68 -5.36 -0.22
C ILE A 244 -14.93 -5.37 -1.12
N ILE A 245 -16.11 -5.12 -0.55
CA ILE A 245 -17.34 -5.03 -1.34
C ILE A 245 -17.23 -3.94 -2.39
N GLY A 246 -16.72 -2.76 -2.03
CA GLY A 246 -16.53 -1.66 -2.97
C GLY A 246 -15.60 -2.04 -4.13
N LYS A 247 -14.49 -2.72 -3.85
CA LYS A 247 -13.56 -3.21 -4.89
C LYS A 247 -14.22 -4.23 -5.83
N VAL A 248 -14.89 -5.22 -5.26
CA VAL A 248 -15.59 -6.26 -6.04
C VAL A 248 -16.66 -5.62 -6.93
N PHE A 249 -17.45 -4.70 -6.38
CA PHE A 249 -18.51 -3.99 -7.11
C PHE A 249 -17.95 -3.23 -8.32
N ILE A 250 -16.87 -2.46 -8.13
CA ILE A 250 -16.20 -1.75 -9.22
C ILE A 250 -15.68 -2.73 -10.28
N CYS A 251 -15.03 -3.82 -9.89
CA CYS A 251 -14.51 -4.81 -10.83
C CYS A 251 -15.60 -5.51 -11.63
N VAL A 252 -16.70 -5.90 -10.99
CA VAL A 252 -17.82 -6.57 -11.66
C VAL A 252 -18.50 -5.65 -12.66
N ILE A 253 -18.75 -4.39 -12.26
CA ILE A 253 -19.37 -3.41 -13.20
C ILE A 253 -18.43 -3.14 -14.38
N THR A 254 -17.15 -2.86 -14.11
CA THR A 254 -16.19 -2.58 -15.20
C THR A 254 -16.03 -3.77 -16.13
N GLY A 255 -15.95 -4.99 -15.58
CA GLY A 255 -15.88 -6.21 -16.38
C GLY A 255 -17.13 -6.44 -17.21
N GLY A 256 -18.31 -6.26 -16.63
CA GLY A 256 -19.59 -6.40 -17.32
C GLY A 256 -19.76 -5.40 -18.46
N VAL A 257 -19.49 -4.12 -18.21
CA VAL A 257 -19.55 -3.08 -19.25
C VAL A 257 -18.54 -3.35 -20.37
N SER A 258 -17.32 -3.76 -20.02
CA SER A 258 -16.30 -4.11 -21.01
C SER A 258 -16.68 -5.32 -21.85
N TYR A 259 -17.27 -6.35 -21.25
CA TYR A 259 -17.75 -7.54 -21.96
C TYR A 259 -18.86 -7.18 -22.95
N MET A 260 -19.86 -6.39 -22.53
CA MET A 260 -20.96 -5.93 -23.38
C MET A 260 -20.45 -5.04 -24.52
N GLY A 261 -19.52 -4.11 -24.24
CA GLY A 261 -18.95 -3.21 -25.24
C GLY A 261 -18.14 -3.96 -26.30
N MET A 262 -17.30 -4.92 -25.90
CA MET A 262 -16.53 -5.72 -26.85
C MET A 262 -17.40 -6.70 -27.64
N GLY A 263 -18.45 -7.26 -27.02
CA GLY A 263 -19.41 -8.12 -27.72
C GLY A 263 -20.13 -7.37 -28.84
N SER A 264 -20.64 -6.17 -28.59
CA SER A 264 -21.31 -5.35 -29.58
C SER A 264 -20.41 -4.89 -30.74
N GLN A 265 -19.13 -4.62 -30.47
CA GLN A 265 -18.12 -4.25 -31.48
C GLN A 265 -17.68 -5.46 -32.33
N ALA A 266 -17.61 -6.63 -31.74
CA ALA A 266 -17.32 -7.88 -32.46
C ALA A 266 -18.49 -8.26 -33.40
N GLU A 267 -19.75 -8.07 -32.98
CA GLU A 267 -20.92 -8.28 -33.81
C GLU A 267 -21.02 -7.26 -34.96
N ALA A 268 -20.53 -6.02 -34.75
CA ALA A 268 -20.46 -4.98 -35.77
C ALA A 268 -19.33 -5.21 -36.79
N GLY A 269 -18.44 -6.18 -36.57
CA GLY A 269 -17.30 -6.46 -37.44
C GLY A 269 -16.12 -5.49 -37.30
N ASP A 270 -16.16 -4.60 -36.28
CA ASP A 270 -15.10 -3.60 -36.04
C ASP A 270 -13.91 -4.17 -35.30
N LEU A 271 -14.06 -5.34 -34.66
CA LEU A 271 -13.00 -6.00 -33.85
C LEU A 271 -12.89 -7.49 -34.23
N ASP A 272 -11.75 -7.87 -34.76
CA ASP A 272 -11.41 -9.26 -35.11
C ASP A 272 -10.86 -9.99 -33.86
N LEU A 273 -11.75 -10.29 -32.91
CA LEU A 273 -11.42 -10.95 -31.64
C LEU A 273 -11.90 -12.42 -31.66
N ASN A 274 -10.96 -13.36 -31.51
CA ASN A 274 -11.30 -14.78 -31.33
C ASN A 274 -12.13 -15.05 -30.05
N SER A 275 -11.93 -14.23 -28.99
CA SER A 275 -12.70 -14.31 -27.75
C SER A 275 -12.56 -13.00 -26.95
N PRO A 276 -13.64 -12.41 -26.44
CA PRO A 276 -13.60 -11.23 -25.58
C PRO A 276 -13.10 -11.51 -24.15
N ILE A 277 -13.00 -12.77 -23.76
CA ILE A 277 -12.67 -13.17 -22.36
C ILE A 277 -11.29 -12.68 -21.93
N GLY A 278 -10.26 -12.84 -22.78
CA GLY A 278 -8.89 -12.45 -22.46
C GLY A 278 -8.77 -10.96 -22.13
N PRO A 279 -9.17 -10.04 -23.01
CA PRO A 279 -9.18 -8.60 -22.73
C PRO A 279 -10.02 -8.22 -21.49
N VAL A 280 -11.19 -8.84 -21.29
CA VAL A 280 -12.05 -8.57 -20.12
C VAL A 280 -11.35 -8.92 -18.82
N VAL A 281 -10.66 -10.08 -18.74
CA VAL A 281 -9.89 -10.48 -17.55
C VAL A 281 -8.79 -9.46 -17.26
N MET A 282 -8.07 -8.98 -18.28
CA MET A 282 -7.05 -7.94 -18.11
C MET A 282 -7.64 -6.63 -17.58
N ILE A 283 -8.78 -6.22 -18.10
CA ILE A 283 -9.50 -5.03 -17.62
C ILE A 283 -9.96 -5.20 -16.17
N MET A 284 -10.45 -6.37 -15.80
CA MET A 284 -10.82 -6.67 -14.40
C MET A 284 -9.63 -6.59 -13.44
N ILE A 285 -8.46 -7.09 -13.85
CA ILE A 285 -7.22 -6.99 -13.06
C ILE A 285 -6.82 -5.52 -12.88
N LEU A 286 -6.81 -4.74 -13.95
CA LEU A 286 -6.50 -3.30 -13.89
C LEU A 286 -7.52 -2.54 -13.04
N SER A 287 -8.80 -2.87 -13.18
CA SER A 287 -9.89 -2.32 -12.38
C SER A 287 -9.71 -2.61 -10.88
N TRP A 288 -9.26 -3.83 -10.52
CA TRP A 288 -8.96 -4.18 -9.13
C TRP A 288 -7.83 -3.34 -8.54
N PHE A 289 -6.76 -3.11 -9.30
CA PHE A 289 -5.66 -2.24 -8.85
C PHE A 289 -6.14 -0.80 -8.66
N THR A 290 -6.86 -0.27 -9.64
CA THR A 290 -7.41 1.10 -9.56
C THR A 290 -8.38 1.25 -8.41
N ALA A 291 -9.34 0.33 -8.26
CA ALA A 291 -10.27 0.31 -7.13
C ALA A 291 -9.53 0.24 -5.79
N SER A 292 -8.44 -0.53 -5.71
CA SER A 292 -7.64 -0.64 -4.48
C SER A 292 -6.97 0.68 -4.09
N MET A 293 -6.53 1.48 -5.06
CA MET A 293 -5.94 2.79 -4.80
C MET A 293 -6.98 3.76 -4.20
N PHE A 294 -8.16 3.84 -4.80
CA PHE A 294 -9.23 4.72 -4.31
C PHE A 294 -9.80 4.25 -2.96
N MET A 295 -10.01 2.96 -2.79
CA MET A 295 -10.52 2.40 -1.53
C MET A 295 -9.53 2.53 -0.37
N ASN A 296 -8.22 2.66 -0.64
CA ASN A 296 -7.22 2.96 0.40
C ASN A 296 -7.44 4.34 1.04
N ILE A 297 -7.87 5.36 0.26
CA ILE A 297 -8.25 6.67 0.84
C ILE A 297 -9.39 6.49 1.82
N PHE A 298 -10.42 5.76 1.41
CA PHE A 298 -11.59 5.51 2.24
C PHE A 298 -11.23 4.79 3.54
N GLY A 299 -10.38 3.75 3.46
CA GLY A 299 -9.86 3.05 4.63
C GLY A 299 -9.00 3.91 5.55
N MET A 300 -8.25 4.87 4.98
CA MET A 300 -7.48 5.82 5.76
C MET A 300 -8.40 6.85 6.43
N ALA A 301 -9.41 7.35 5.72
CA ALA A 301 -10.40 8.29 6.25
C ALA A 301 -11.20 7.69 7.42
N ILE A 302 -11.67 6.45 7.29
CA ILE A 302 -12.38 5.74 8.37
C ILE A 302 -11.50 5.62 9.61
N SER A 303 -10.23 5.20 9.43
CA SER A 303 -9.30 5.04 10.55
C SER A 303 -8.99 6.37 11.23
N THR A 304 -8.93 7.46 10.46
CA THR A 304 -8.69 8.82 10.99
C THR A 304 -9.90 9.33 11.76
N ILE A 305 -11.12 9.22 11.21
CA ILE A 305 -12.36 9.62 11.91
C ILE A 305 -12.50 8.87 13.23
N LEU A 306 -12.21 7.55 13.22
CA LEU A 306 -12.26 6.75 14.44
C LEU A 306 -11.30 7.27 15.51
N GLN A 307 -10.05 7.62 15.13
CA GLN A 307 -9.09 8.14 16.10
C GLN A 307 -9.42 9.55 16.55
N CYS A 308 -9.94 10.42 15.66
CA CYS A 308 -10.44 11.74 16.04
C CYS A 308 -11.61 11.63 17.05
N PHE A 309 -12.54 10.70 16.80
CA PHE A 309 -13.67 10.45 17.68
C PHE A 309 -13.21 9.96 19.07
N ILE A 310 -12.25 9.05 19.14
CA ILE A 310 -11.70 8.58 20.43
C ILE A 310 -10.94 9.70 21.14
N ALA A 311 -10.19 10.53 20.39
CA ALA A 311 -9.46 11.66 20.95
C ALA A 311 -10.37 12.80 21.46
N ASP A 312 -11.57 12.91 20.91
CA ASP A 312 -12.59 13.91 21.33
C ASP A 312 -13.37 13.44 22.59
N GLU A 313 -13.41 12.11 22.84
CA GLU A 313 -14.01 11.53 24.05
C GLU A 313 -13.07 11.53 25.27
N GLU A 314 -11.72 11.59 25.09
CA GLU A 314 -10.72 11.64 26.19
C GLU A 314 -10.44 13.07 26.67
#